data_e2f56045d1b401b1084baeca7781c69b
#
_entry.id   e2f56045d1b401b1084baeca7781c69b
#
_cell.length_a   1.000
_cell.length_b   1.000
_cell.length_c   1.000
_cell.angle_alpha   90.00
_cell.angle_beta   90.00
_cell.angle_gamma   90.00
#
_symmetry.space_group_name_H-M   'P 1'
#
loop_
_entity.id
_entity.type
_entity.pdbx_description
1 polymer ?
#
loop_
_entity_poly.entity_id
_entity_poly.type
_entity_poly.pdbx_seq_one_letter_code
_entity_poly.pdbx_strand_id
1 'polypeptide(L)'
;MSKQNITYNQIDFVVKAPRFRIVFSYMSDKGVAFVREYLLRLLKITPCKPAQIAQYFGFNQYETEVALADLEQHKWIFWQDDGLIVLSTEGQRLFQDSQDSPHIPTLKECGGEYRMELLDSNFLKKNDCDKNRQQAIELVVEPKVLSESSEIVRKTFQNRFRQLMEDDIIKLDEKDISLYKIDAIEPKGVPDYFRFTQQFELLPETGEAKERHDVPTVTHQENIQQAITAQLERFGHHDNLRELRNSMAEISDDDTLKVLFGGTLDFNEYLKVYQKHEQQNGLYFLGQIYHQETLFQQINKILDELSKKSSKKLYWLAPSDIYWGKQRKIHGNIQNLIDKQKNGYDFRLYLPLPSERNRHEKQEWLNHFKDISDKVLYGFCEGFLDGNTEILFLEDQFAVVCYHAKLSSYPVTLPIGFMTTNIRQVNHIISLAKNYLSSPLFPNKNEDEIGQKDFGLLKP
;
A
#
# COMPACT_ATOMS: atom_id res chain seq x y z
N MET A 1 -15.47 -3.33 -28.85
CA MET A 1 -14.99 -2.45 -27.76
C MET A 1 -14.74 -3.36 -26.55
N SER A 2 -13.54 -3.37 -26.02
CA SER A 2 -13.25 -4.12 -24.80
C SER A 2 -14.14 -3.54 -23.68
N LYS A 3 -14.90 -4.41 -23.01
CA LYS A 3 -15.73 -4.04 -21.87
C LYS A 3 -14.81 -3.55 -20.76
N GLN A 4 -14.62 -2.26 -20.66
CA GLN A 4 -13.75 -1.66 -19.64
C GLN A 4 -14.61 -1.42 -18.41
N ASN A 5 -14.25 -2.07 -17.29
CA ASN A 5 -14.92 -1.86 -16.02
C ASN A 5 -14.69 -0.42 -15.55
N ILE A 6 -15.56 0.06 -14.68
CA ILE A 6 -15.51 1.42 -14.14
C ILE A 6 -15.15 1.35 -12.67
N THR A 7 -14.02 1.95 -12.30
CA THR A 7 -13.64 2.09 -10.90
C THR A 7 -14.50 3.16 -10.24
N TYR A 8 -15.26 2.79 -9.19
CA TYR A 8 -16.09 3.71 -8.43
C TYR A 8 -15.50 4.07 -7.07
N ASN A 9 -14.59 3.25 -6.51
CA ASN A 9 -13.90 3.58 -5.28
C ASN A 9 -12.51 2.94 -5.25
N GLN A 10 -11.59 3.54 -4.49
CA GLN A 10 -10.24 3.03 -4.26
C GLN A 10 -9.91 3.22 -2.77
N ILE A 11 -9.49 2.15 -2.12
CA ILE A 11 -9.23 2.13 -0.68
C ILE A 11 -7.88 1.47 -0.44
N ASP A 12 -7.06 2.11 0.37
CA ASP A 12 -5.81 1.52 0.84
C ASP A 12 -6.08 0.63 2.05
N PHE A 13 -5.52 -0.56 2.00
CA PHE A 13 -5.42 -1.48 3.12
C PHE A 13 -3.99 -1.60 3.58
N VAL A 14 -3.80 -1.88 4.87
CA VAL A 14 -2.49 -2.14 5.45
C VAL A 14 -2.52 -3.39 6.31
N VAL A 15 -1.46 -4.17 6.19
CA VAL A 15 -1.18 -5.35 7.03
C VAL A 15 0.10 -5.09 7.81
N LYS A 16 0.15 -5.49 9.08
CA LYS A 16 1.39 -5.44 9.86
C LYS A 16 2.47 -6.31 9.23
N ALA A 17 3.63 -5.73 9.01
CA ALA A 17 4.82 -6.37 8.49
C ALA A 17 5.99 -6.19 9.48
N PRO A 18 6.03 -6.98 10.57
CA PRO A 18 7.12 -6.91 11.53
C PRO A 18 8.46 -7.18 10.87
N ARG A 19 9.49 -6.57 11.47
CA ARG A 19 10.87 -6.68 11.03
C ARG A 19 11.61 -7.69 11.88
N PHE A 20 12.44 -8.50 11.23
CA PHE A 20 13.25 -9.51 11.89
C PHE A 20 14.70 -9.39 11.42
N ARG A 21 15.63 -9.44 12.36
CA ARG A 21 17.02 -9.74 12.03
C ARG A 21 17.15 -11.25 11.97
N ILE A 22 17.52 -11.77 10.79
CA ILE A 22 17.75 -13.19 10.58
C ILE A 22 19.23 -13.38 10.30
N VAL A 23 19.87 -14.25 11.10
CA VAL A 23 21.24 -14.72 10.89
C VAL A 23 21.17 -16.17 10.49
N PHE A 24 21.83 -16.51 9.40
CA PHE A 24 21.79 -17.87 8.84
C PHE A 24 23.13 -18.24 8.20
N SER A 25 23.40 -19.55 8.19
CA SER A 25 24.53 -20.13 7.51
C SER A 25 24.07 -20.84 6.23
N TYR A 26 24.82 -20.69 5.17
CA TYR A 26 24.54 -21.30 3.88
C TYR A 26 25.79 -21.97 3.29
N MET A 27 25.56 -22.96 2.46
CA MET A 27 26.58 -23.59 1.67
C MET A 27 26.58 -23.00 0.27
N SER A 28 27.75 -22.63 -0.22
CA SER A 28 27.96 -22.24 -1.62
C SER A 28 28.98 -23.17 -2.25
N ASP A 29 28.67 -23.66 -3.44
CA ASP A 29 29.60 -24.43 -4.22
C ASP A 29 30.54 -23.49 -4.96
N LYS A 30 31.73 -23.32 -4.41
CA LYS A 30 32.77 -22.53 -5.03
C LYS A 30 33.58 -23.42 -5.94
N GLY A 31 33.61 -23.08 -7.23
CA GLY A 31 34.56 -23.73 -8.17
C GLY A 31 36.00 -23.54 -7.67
N VAL A 32 36.82 -24.50 -7.93
CA VAL A 32 38.24 -24.49 -7.57
C VAL A 32 38.99 -23.51 -8.49
N ALA A 33 40.04 -22.85 -7.97
CA ALA A 33 40.88 -22.00 -8.81
C ALA A 33 41.36 -22.74 -10.08
N PHE A 34 41.40 -22.06 -11.23
CA PHE A 34 41.65 -22.64 -12.56
C PHE A 34 42.75 -23.71 -12.60
N VAL A 35 43.92 -23.43 -12.04
CA VAL A 35 45.04 -24.40 -12.04
C VAL A 35 44.67 -25.63 -11.21
N ARG A 36 44.07 -25.47 -10.05
CA ARG A 36 43.64 -26.60 -9.18
C ARG A 36 42.58 -27.45 -9.88
N GLU A 37 41.60 -26.77 -10.51
CA GLU A 37 40.52 -27.44 -11.22
C GLU A 37 41.03 -28.36 -12.32
N TYR A 38 41.89 -27.84 -13.16
CA TYR A 38 42.42 -28.65 -14.28
C TYR A 38 43.37 -29.75 -13.83
N LEU A 39 44.15 -29.55 -12.77
CA LEU A 39 44.97 -30.58 -12.17
C LEU A 39 44.11 -31.72 -11.59
N LEU A 40 43.06 -31.38 -10.86
CA LEU A 40 42.13 -32.37 -10.31
C LEU A 40 41.39 -33.13 -11.42
N ARG A 41 40.97 -32.44 -12.49
CA ARG A 41 40.37 -33.08 -13.67
C ARG A 41 41.33 -34.06 -14.36
N LEU A 42 42.57 -33.65 -14.55
CA LEU A 42 43.59 -34.54 -15.13
C LEU A 42 43.80 -35.78 -14.28
N LEU A 43 43.99 -35.60 -12.97
CA LEU A 43 44.20 -36.71 -12.02
C LEU A 43 42.96 -37.59 -11.84
N LYS A 44 41.77 -37.10 -12.14
CA LYS A 44 40.54 -37.90 -12.21
C LYS A 44 40.55 -38.87 -13.41
N ILE A 45 41.08 -38.40 -14.52
CA ILE A 45 41.14 -39.19 -15.77
C ILE A 45 42.23 -40.27 -15.66
N THR A 46 43.40 -39.88 -15.16
CA THR A 46 44.56 -40.80 -15.09
C THR A 46 45.56 -40.40 -14.00
N PRO A 47 46.16 -41.38 -13.28
CA PRO A 47 47.31 -41.10 -12.45
C PRO A 47 48.48 -40.55 -13.26
N CYS A 48 49.21 -39.58 -12.72
CA CYS A 48 50.28 -38.89 -13.43
C CYS A 48 51.55 -38.76 -12.57
N LYS A 49 52.74 -38.81 -13.21
CA LYS A 49 53.98 -38.39 -12.57
C LYS A 49 54.15 -36.87 -12.64
N PRO A 50 54.88 -36.22 -11.72
CA PRO A 50 55.09 -34.74 -11.74
C PRO A 50 55.62 -34.25 -13.08
N ALA A 51 56.53 -34.98 -13.73
CA ALA A 51 57.08 -34.64 -15.05
C ALA A 51 56.00 -34.61 -16.16
N GLN A 52 54.98 -35.47 -16.10
CA GLN A 52 53.89 -35.52 -17.05
C GLN A 52 52.96 -34.32 -16.82
N ILE A 53 52.69 -33.96 -15.56
CA ILE A 53 51.92 -32.78 -15.19
C ILE A 53 52.63 -31.52 -15.68
N ALA A 54 53.92 -31.37 -15.41
CA ALA A 54 54.75 -30.28 -15.86
C ALA A 54 54.68 -30.11 -17.39
N GLN A 55 54.84 -31.22 -18.13
CA GLN A 55 54.75 -31.21 -19.58
C GLN A 55 53.36 -30.83 -20.12
N TYR A 56 52.32 -31.34 -19.49
CA TYR A 56 50.92 -31.08 -19.91
C TYR A 56 50.50 -29.62 -19.72
N PHE A 57 50.90 -29.00 -18.59
CA PHE A 57 50.53 -27.62 -18.25
C PHE A 57 51.58 -26.58 -18.65
N GLY A 58 52.76 -27.02 -19.12
CA GLY A 58 53.86 -26.10 -19.42
C GLY A 58 54.54 -25.51 -18.19
N PHE A 59 54.43 -26.18 -17.04
CA PHE A 59 55.03 -25.72 -15.78
C PHE A 59 56.54 -26.02 -15.72
N ASN A 60 57.28 -25.12 -15.08
CA ASN A 60 58.62 -25.42 -14.62
C ASN A 60 58.57 -26.27 -13.35
N GLN A 61 59.76 -26.73 -12.90
CA GLN A 61 59.86 -27.61 -11.73
C GLN A 61 59.26 -26.95 -10.47
N TYR A 62 59.56 -25.71 -10.21
CA TYR A 62 59.06 -24.94 -9.05
C TYR A 62 57.55 -24.77 -9.08
N GLU A 63 56.97 -24.39 -10.22
CA GLU A 63 55.53 -24.25 -10.39
C GLU A 63 54.79 -25.57 -10.17
N THR A 64 55.34 -26.66 -10.64
CA THR A 64 54.80 -28.01 -10.46
C THR A 64 54.82 -28.40 -8.98
N GLU A 65 55.95 -28.21 -8.27
CA GLU A 65 56.06 -28.47 -6.84
C GLU A 65 55.10 -27.65 -6.02
N VAL A 66 54.95 -26.35 -6.29
CA VAL A 66 54.01 -25.47 -5.59
C VAL A 66 52.56 -25.89 -5.84
N ALA A 67 52.18 -26.20 -7.08
CA ALA A 67 50.85 -26.65 -7.41
C ALA A 67 50.46 -28.00 -6.76
N LEU A 68 51.39 -28.92 -6.73
CA LEU A 68 51.18 -30.23 -6.10
C LEU A 68 51.16 -30.14 -4.56
N ALA A 69 52.05 -29.37 -3.96
CA ALA A 69 52.07 -29.12 -2.51
C ALA A 69 50.74 -28.48 -2.03
N ASP A 70 50.17 -27.62 -2.81
CA ASP A 70 48.85 -26.98 -2.53
C ASP A 70 47.71 -28.04 -2.52
N LEU A 71 47.67 -28.95 -3.49
CA LEU A 71 46.67 -30.02 -3.54
C LEU A 71 46.86 -31.05 -2.42
N GLU A 72 48.13 -31.33 -2.07
CA GLU A 72 48.49 -32.22 -0.96
C GLU A 72 48.14 -31.63 0.40
N GLN A 73 48.37 -30.33 0.60
CA GLN A 73 47.96 -29.61 1.81
C GLN A 73 46.46 -29.71 2.05
N HIS A 74 45.66 -29.67 0.99
CA HIS A 74 44.24 -29.88 1.06
C HIS A 74 43.78 -31.32 1.15
N LYS A 75 44.75 -32.29 1.14
CA LYS A 75 44.51 -33.72 1.17
C LYS A 75 43.68 -34.22 -0.01
N TRP A 76 43.74 -33.56 -1.14
CA TRP A 76 42.99 -33.96 -2.35
C TRP A 76 43.73 -34.94 -3.23
N ILE A 77 45.04 -35.04 -3.04
CA ILE A 77 45.91 -35.98 -3.74
C ILE A 77 46.76 -36.75 -2.73
N PHE A 78 47.30 -37.91 -3.19
CA PHE A 78 48.34 -38.64 -2.47
C PHE A 78 49.32 -39.29 -3.47
N TRP A 79 50.51 -39.61 -3.00
CA TRP A 79 51.56 -40.22 -3.77
C TRP A 79 51.53 -41.77 -3.58
N GLN A 80 51.62 -42.53 -4.70
CA GLN A 80 51.76 -43.93 -4.69
C GLN A 80 53.26 -44.32 -4.62
N ASP A 81 53.55 -45.57 -4.24
CA ASP A 81 54.94 -46.06 -4.09
C ASP A 81 55.74 -46.01 -5.40
N ASP A 82 55.08 -46.01 -6.56
CA ASP A 82 55.72 -45.94 -7.89
C ASP A 82 55.95 -44.48 -8.37
N GLY A 83 55.66 -43.49 -7.49
CA GLY A 83 55.81 -42.09 -7.74
C GLY A 83 54.64 -41.44 -8.60
N LEU A 84 53.53 -42.14 -8.75
CA LEU A 84 52.31 -41.60 -9.36
C LEU A 84 51.53 -40.81 -8.35
N ILE A 85 50.89 -39.73 -8.82
CA ILE A 85 49.97 -38.90 -8.07
C ILE A 85 48.57 -39.33 -8.46
N VAL A 86 47.72 -39.54 -7.46
CA VAL A 86 46.31 -39.92 -7.63
C VAL A 86 45.40 -39.09 -6.74
N LEU A 87 44.12 -38.99 -7.11
CA LEU A 87 43.14 -38.38 -6.24
C LEU A 87 42.91 -39.19 -4.98
N SER A 88 42.91 -38.53 -3.84
CA SER A 88 42.46 -39.10 -2.58
C SER A 88 40.93 -39.33 -2.57
N THR A 89 40.41 -39.95 -1.52
CA THR A 89 38.96 -40.06 -1.29
C THR A 89 38.32 -38.68 -1.18
N GLU A 90 39.01 -37.73 -0.52
CA GLU A 90 38.58 -36.33 -0.41
C GLU A 90 38.60 -35.64 -1.75
N GLY A 91 39.63 -35.84 -2.57
CA GLY A 91 39.71 -35.30 -3.94
C GLY A 91 38.61 -35.84 -4.86
N GLN A 92 38.27 -37.13 -4.73
CA GLN A 92 37.15 -37.74 -5.48
C GLN A 92 35.78 -37.15 -5.07
N ARG A 93 35.58 -36.83 -3.80
CA ARG A 93 34.35 -36.23 -3.28
C ARG A 93 34.06 -34.87 -3.90
N LEU A 94 35.08 -34.12 -4.33
CA LEU A 94 34.88 -32.82 -5.02
C LEU A 94 34.11 -32.94 -6.32
N PHE A 95 33.98 -34.16 -6.87
CA PHE A 95 33.29 -34.46 -8.12
C PHE A 95 31.93 -35.15 -7.91
N GLN A 96 31.41 -35.26 -6.68
CA GLN A 96 30.18 -36.03 -6.40
C GLN A 96 28.94 -35.48 -7.12
N ASP A 97 28.85 -34.17 -7.24
CA ASP A 97 27.68 -33.51 -7.85
C ASP A 97 27.90 -33.14 -9.33
N SER A 98 29.11 -33.29 -9.85
CA SER A 98 29.44 -33.02 -11.26
C SER A 98 30.54 -33.96 -11.73
N GLN A 99 30.29 -34.65 -12.86
CA GLN A 99 31.33 -35.57 -13.42
C GLN A 99 32.54 -34.80 -13.95
N ASP A 100 32.42 -33.54 -14.31
CA ASP A 100 33.47 -32.83 -15.03
C ASP A 100 34.13 -31.69 -14.24
N SER A 101 33.51 -31.18 -13.19
CA SER A 101 34.01 -30.02 -12.43
C SER A 101 34.09 -30.31 -10.94
N PRO A 102 35.25 -30.06 -10.29
CA PRO A 102 35.36 -30.20 -8.84
C PRO A 102 34.75 -29.01 -8.14
N HIS A 103 33.95 -29.25 -7.09
CA HIS A 103 33.29 -28.23 -6.27
C HIS A 103 33.75 -28.35 -4.81
N ILE A 104 33.99 -27.19 -4.18
CA ILE A 104 34.33 -27.12 -2.75
C ILE A 104 33.16 -26.49 -2.02
N PRO A 105 32.36 -27.26 -1.25
CA PRO A 105 31.31 -26.69 -0.43
C PRO A 105 31.92 -25.79 0.65
N THR A 106 31.58 -24.54 0.65
CA THR A 106 32.06 -23.56 1.63
C THR A 106 30.89 -23.09 2.48
N LEU A 107 30.99 -23.29 3.81
CA LEU A 107 30.01 -22.78 4.75
C LEU A 107 30.26 -21.28 5.00
N LYS A 108 29.25 -20.48 4.83
CA LYS A 108 29.29 -19.02 5.06
C LYS A 108 28.14 -18.59 5.95
N GLU A 109 28.35 -17.52 6.69
CA GLU A 109 27.36 -16.90 7.53
C GLU A 109 26.93 -15.55 6.91
N CYS A 110 25.63 -15.28 6.93
CA CYS A 110 25.03 -14.05 6.48
C CYS A 110 23.96 -13.60 7.47
N GLY A 111 23.75 -12.28 7.57
CA GLY A 111 22.69 -11.69 8.38
C GLY A 111 22.06 -10.52 7.68
N GLY A 112 20.74 -10.42 7.79
CA GLY A 112 19.97 -9.33 7.18
C GLY A 112 18.75 -8.94 8.00
N GLU A 113 18.17 -7.79 7.64
CA GLU A 113 16.88 -7.34 8.17
C GLU A 113 15.80 -7.62 7.13
N TYR A 114 14.84 -8.44 7.50
CA TYR A 114 13.75 -8.90 6.65
C TYR A 114 12.40 -8.44 7.21
N ARG A 115 11.42 -8.33 6.33
CA ARG A 115 10.05 -7.95 6.64
C ARG A 115 9.12 -9.03 6.13
N MET A 116 8.11 -9.38 6.92
CA MET A 116 7.12 -10.37 6.52
C MET A 116 5.72 -9.89 6.95
N GLU A 117 4.79 -9.78 6.01
CA GLU A 117 3.40 -9.57 6.37
C GLU A 117 2.82 -10.87 6.98
N LEU A 118 1.86 -10.71 7.91
CA LEU A 118 1.46 -11.80 8.80
C LEU A 118 0.14 -12.50 8.41
N LEU A 119 -0.52 -12.12 7.33
CA LEU A 119 -1.74 -12.81 6.89
C LEU A 119 -1.42 -14.02 6.04
N ASP A 120 -0.62 -13.85 5.00
CA ASP A 120 -0.21 -14.91 4.08
C ASP A 120 1.28 -15.25 4.19
N SER A 121 1.98 -14.63 5.16
CA SER A 121 3.41 -14.86 5.43
C SER A 121 4.31 -14.56 4.23
N ASN A 122 4.03 -13.50 3.48
CA ASN A 122 4.88 -13.06 2.39
C ASN A 122 6.04 -12.21 2.92
N PHE A 123 7.27 -12.56 2.50
CA PHE A 123 8.40 -11.68 2.69
C PHE A 123 8.35 -10.51 1.71
N LEU A 124 8.72 -9.32 2.19
CA LEU A 124 8.57 -8.08 1.46
C LEU A 124 9.91 -7.35 1.30
N LYS A 125 10.08 -6.69 0.17
CA LYS A 125 11.19 -5.75 -0.01
C LYS A 125 10.98 -4.52 0.87
N LYS A 126 12.06 -3.89 1.30
CA LYS A 126 12.00 -2.68 2.12
C LYS A 126 11.17 -1.56 1.48
N ASN A 127 11.24 -1.45 0.16
CA ASN A 127 10.53 -0.39 -0.59
C ASN A 127 9.02 -0.66 -0.74
N ASP A 128 8.57 -1.90 -0.52
CA ASP A 128 7.16 -2.28 -0.57
C ASP A 128 6.47 -2.09 0.79
N CYS A 129 7.23 -1.62 1.79
CA CYS A 129 6.73 -1.41 3.14
C CYS A 129 6.68 0.07 3.51
N ASP A 130 5.64 0.40 4.28
CA ASP A 130 5.39 1.70 4.87
C ASP A 130 5.74 1.74 6.35
N LYS A 131 6.10 2.92 6.83
CA LYS A 131 6.21 3.19 8.27
C LYS A 131 4.89 3.65 8.90
N ASN A 132 3.97 4.10 8.08
CA ASN A 132 2.71 4.72 8.50
C ASN A 132 1.50 3.89 8.07
N ARG A 133 0.54 3.75 8.97
CA ARG A 133 -0.77 3.11 8.71
C ARG A 133 -1.89 4.09 8.39
N GLN A 134 -1.63 5.39 8.48
CA GLN A 134 -2.64 6.43 8.26
C GLN A 134 -3.17 6.41 6.82
N GLN A 135 -4.36 6.97 6.62
CA GLN A 135 -5.08 6.97 5.34
C GLN A 135 -5.23 5.56 4.73
N ALA A 136 -5.49 4.56 5.58
CA ALA A 136 -5.77 3.19 5.16
C ALA A 136 -6.66 2.48 6.18
N ILE A 137 -7.17 1.33 5.80
CA ILE A 137 -7.86 0.40 6.69
C ILE A 137 -6.86 -0.67 7.11
N GLU A 138 -6.61 -0.79 8.43
CA GLU A 138 -5.74 -1.83 8.97
C GLU A 138 -6.50 -3.17 9.02
N LEU A 139 -5.96 -4.19 8.36
CA LEU A 139 -6.47 -5.55 8.44
C LEU A 139 -6.02 -6.21 9.74
N VAL A 140 -6.95 -6.87 10.39
CA VAL A 140 -6.71 -7.48 11.70
C VAL A 140 -5.94 -8.78 11.53
N VAL A 141 -4.79 -8.87 12.20
CA VAL A 141 -4.00 -10.10 12.34
C VAL A 141 -4.34 -10.74 13.67
N GLU A 142 -4.61 -12.04 13.69
CA GLU A 142 -4.93 -12.77 14.91
C GLU A 142 -3.82 -12.64 15.97
N PRO A 143 -4.15 -12.47 17.26
CA PRO A 143 -3.14 -12.34 18.32
C PRO A 143 -2.20 -13.55 18.41
N LYS A 144 -2.68 -14.74 18.07
CA LYS A 144 -1.87 -15.95 18.03
C LYS A 144 -0.77 -15.87 16.98
N VAL A 145 -1.09 -15.43 15.75
CA VAL A 145 -0.13 -15.23 14.67
C VAL A 145 0.94 -14.21 15.05
N LEU A 146 0.53 -13.13 15.73
CA LEU A 146 1.46 -12.11 16.24
C LEU A 146 2.44 -12.70 17.26
N SER A 147 1.96 -13.51 18.21
CA SER A 147 2.80 -14.14 19.24
C SER A 147 3.75 -15.22 18.69
N GLU A 148 3.31 -15.94 17.67
CA GLU A 148 4.08 -17.03 17.03
C GLU A 148 4.89 -16.52 15.82
N SER A 149 4.93 -15.22 15.56
CA SER A 149 5.51 -14.64 14.34
C SER A 149 6.97 -15.05 14.07
N SER A 150 7.82 -15.15 15.10
CA SER A 150 9.22 -15.60 14.94
C SER A 150 9.33 -17.04 14.44
N GLU A 151 8.44 -17.92 14.89
CA GLU A 151 8.43 -19.32 14.47
C GLU A 151 7.88 -19.46 13.04
N ILE A 152 6.84 -18.68 12.70
CA ILE A 152 6.30 -18.61 11.34
C ILE A 152 7.37 -18.12 10.37
N VAL A 153 8.09 -17.05 10.74
CA VAL A 153 9.21 -16.51 9.95
C VAL A 153 10.28 -17.57 9.73
N ARG A 154 10.66 -18.31 10.78
CA ARG A 154 11.66 -19.39 10.68
C ARG A 154 11.25 -20.42 9.63
N LYS A 155 10.03 -20.96 9.76
CA LYS A 155 9.51 -21.98 8.83
C LYS A 155 9.41 -21.45 7.40
N THR A 156 8.87 -20.26 7.23
CA THR A 156 8.69 -19.65 5.91
C THR A 156 10.03 -19.35 5.26
N PHE A 157 10.99 -18.79 5.99
CA PHE A 157 12.34 -18.51 5.50
C PHE A 157 13.04 -19.79 5.05
N GLN A 158 12.96 -20.86 5.86
CA GLN A 158 13.54 -22.15 5.53
C GLN A 158 12.92 -22.77 4.28
N ASN A 159 11.58 -22.77 4.20
CA ASN A 159 10.87 -23.43 3.12
C ASN A 159 10.96 -22.68 1.78
N ARG A 160 11.08 -21.35 1.83
CA ARG A 160 11.09 -20.49 0.64
C ARG A 160 12.46 -19.85 0.37
N PHE A 161 13.53 -20.34 0.97
CA PHE A 161 14.87 -19.74 0.86
C PHE A 161 15.30 -19.48 -0.58
N ARG A 162 15.12 -20.46 -1.47
CA ARG A 162 15.46 -20.33 -2.89
C ARG A 162 14.60 -19.27 -3.59
N GLN A 163 13.29 -19.30 -3.36
CA GLN A 163 12.37 -18.29 -3.90
C GLN A 163 12.74 -16.89 -3.41
N LEU A 164 13.12 -16.74 -2.12
CA LEU A 164 13.51 -15.44 -1.57
C LEU A 164 14.77 -14.87 -2.22
N MET A 165 15.66 -15.72 -2.73
CA MET A 165 16.79 -15.27 -3.56
C MET A 165 16.35 -14.89 -4.98
N GLU A 166 15.48 -15.70 -5.60
CA GLU A 166 14.92 -15.40 -6.93
C GLU A 166 14.12 -14.08 -6.93
N ASP A 167 13.45 -13.76 -5.82
CA ASP A 167 12.69 -12.52 -5.61
C ASP A 167 13.56 -11.31 -5.17
N ASP A 168 14.90 -11.46 -5.12
CA ASP A 168 15.83 -10.42 -4.63
C ASP A 168 15.58 -9.94 -3.17
N ILE A 169 14.93 -10.73 -2.35
CA ILE A 169 14.73 -10.46 -0.93
C ILE A 169 16.01 -10.82 -0.16
N ILE A 170 16.62 -11.96 -0.49
CA ILE A 170 17.95 -12.35 -0.03
C ILE A 170 18.94 -12.08 -1.16
N LYS A 171 19.95 -11.23 -0.88
CA LYS A 171 20.97 -10.89 -1.86
C LYS A 171 22.28 -11.56 -1.48
N LEU A 172 22.67 -12.56 -2.25
CA LEU A 172 23.92 -13.26 -2.15
C LEU A 172 24.58 -13.28 -3.54
N ASP A 173 25.87 -12.98 -3.59
CA ASP A 173 26.61 -12.80 -4.86
C ASP A 173 27.07 -14.14 -5.48
N GLU A 174 26.66 -15.26 -4.91
CA GLU A 174 27.13 -16.59 -5.27
C GLU A 174 26.04 -17.39 -5.97
N LYS A 175 26.48 -18.40 -6.75
CA LYS A 175 25.59 -19.37 -7.41
C LYS A 175 25.56 -20.67 -6.59
N ASP A 176 24.52 -21.47 -6.86
CA ASP A 176 24.36 -22.82 -6.27
C ASP A 176 24.40 -22.80 -4.74
N ILE A 177 23.55 -21.93 -4.17
CA ILE A 177 23.46 -21.71 -2.72
C ILE A 177 22.38 -22.58 -2.12
N SER A 178 22.67 -23.22 -0.99
CA SER A 178 21.70 -23.94 -0.16
C SER A 178 21.74 -23.46 1.29
N LEU A 179 20.56 -23.28 1.90
CA LEU A 179 20.49 -22.95 3.32
C LEU A 179 20.96 -24.13 4.15
N TYR A 180 21.96 -23.92 5.02
CA TYR A 180 22.42 -24.92 5.97
C TYR A 180 21.63 -24.88 7.27
N LYS A 181 21.55 -23.71 7.94
CA LYS A 181 20.73 -23.50 9.14
C LYS A 181 20.42 -22.03 9.36
N ILE A 182 19.39 -21.80 10.16
CA ILE A 182 19.07 -20.46 10.68
C ILE A 182 19.63 -20.38 12.10
N ASP A 183 20.58 -19.49 12.31
CA ASP A 183 21.29 -19.33 13.58
C ASP A 183 20.49 -18.51 14.60
N ALA A 184 19.88 -17.40 14.16
CA ALA A 184 19.08 -16.56 15.02
C ALA A 184 17.95 -15.86 14.24
N ILE A 185 16.82 -15.60 14.93
CA ILE A 185 15.74 -14.74 14.49
C ILE A 185 15.38 -13.81 15.64
N GLU A 186 15.56 -12.53 15.46
CA GLU A 186 15.34 -11.50 16.45
C GLU A 186 14.28 -10.49 15.93
N PRO A 187 13.11 -10.36 16.59
CA PRO A 187 12.16 -9.32 16.24
C PRO A 187 12.75 -7.92 16.51
N LYS A 188 12.48 -6.97 15.63
CA LYS A 188 12.98 -5.59 15.71
C LYS A 188 11.84 -4.59 15.90
N GLY A 189 11.79 -3.97 17.08
CA GLY A 189 11.05 -2.75 17.40
C GLY A 189 9.64 -2.61 16.80
N VAL A 190 9.35 -1.41 16.27
CA VAL A 190 8.03 -1.09 15.69
C VAL A 190 7.89 -1.77 14.32
N PRO A 191 6.75 -2.41 14.02
CA PRO A 191 6.51 -3.03 12.72
C PRO A 191 6.42 -1.97 11.61
N ASP A 192 6.84 -2.34 10.42
CA ASP A 192 6.46 -1.67 9.19
C ASP A 192 5.06 -2.18 8.76
N TYR A 193 4.51 -1.64 7.68
CA TYR A 193 3.20 -2.03 7.16
C TYR A 193 3.31 -2.34 5.67
N PHE A 194 2.72 -3.45 5.25
CA PHE A 194 2.46 -3.71 3.84
C PHE A 194 1.20 -2.96 3.44
N ARG A 195 1.32 -2.03 2.49
CA ARG A 195 0.21 -1.23 1.97
C ARG A 195 -0.08 -1.62 0.54
N PHE A 196 -1.36 -1.73 0.21
CA PHE A 196 -1.84 -1.91 -1.14
C PHE A 196 -3.17 -1.21 -1.33
N THR A 197 -3.48 -0.84 -2.58
CA THR A 197 -4.74 -0.20 -2.96
C THR A 197 -5.67 -1.24 -3.58
N GLN A 198 -6.85 -1.41 -2.99
CA GLN A 198 -7.93 -2.21 -3.58
C GLN A 198 -8.81 -1.29 -4.43
N GLN A 199 -9.00 -1.66 -5.69
CA GLN A 199 -9.93 -1.01 -6.58
C GLN A 199 -11.28 -1.72 -6.53
N PHE A 200 -12.35 -0.93 -6.45
CA PHE A 200 -13.72 -1.40 -6.49
C PHE A 200 -14.35 -0.95 -7.80
N GLU A 201 -14.79 -1.90 -8.59
CA GLU A 201 -15.26 -1.69 -9.96
C GLU A 201 -16.71 -2.12 -10.11
N LEU A 202 -17.36 -1.57 -11.11
CA LEU A 202 -18.69 -1.96 -11.53
C LEU A 202 -18.73 -2.32 -13.03
N LEU A 203 -19.74 -3.10 -13.39
CA LEU A 203 -20.05 -3.46 -14.77
C LEU A 203 -20.93 -2.38 -15.38
N PRO A 204 -20.53 -1.72 -16.48
CA PRO A 204 -21.31 -0.62 -17.06
C PRO A 204 -22.70 -1.03 -17.57
N GLU A 205 -22.87 -2.30 -17.94
CA GLU A 205 -24.14 -2.80 -18.50
C GLU A 205 -25.22 -2.99 -17.44
N THR A 206 -24.84 -3.43 -16.22
CA THR A 206 -25.78 -3.77 -15.15
C THR A 206 -25.71 -2.80 -13.96
N GLY A 207 -24.63 -2.02 -13.86
CA GLY A 207 -24.34 -1.21 -12.69
C GLY A 207 -23.97 -2.02 -11.45
N GLU A 208 -23.77 -3.34 -11.57
CA GLU A 208 -23.43 -4.22 -10.45
C GLU A 208 -21.94 -4.17 -10.13
N ALA A 209 -21.61 -4.36 -8.85
CA ALA A 209 -20.22 -4.45 -8.41
C ALA A 209 -19.55 -5.68 -9.02
N LYS A 210 -18.33 -5.51 -9.54
CA LYS A 210 -17.50 -6.60 -10.00
C LYS A 210 -16.76 -7.25 -8.82
N GLU A 211 -16.42 -8.53 -8.96
CA GLU A 211 -15.51 -9.20 -8.03
C GLU A 211 -14.17 -8.46 -7.94
N ARG A 212 -13.56 -8.56 -6.77
CA ARG A 212 -12.30 -7.86 -6.47
C ARG A 212 -11.15 -8.38 -7.30
N HIS A 213 -10.23 -7.49 -7.60
CA HIS A 213 -8.96 -7.84 -8.20
C HIS A 213 -7.98 -8.41 -7.18
N ASP A 214 -7.05 -9.21 -7.68
CA ASP A 214 -5.93 -9.70 -6.89
C ASP A 214 -4.99 -8.56 -6.46
N VAL A 215 -4.27 -8.77 -5.35
CA VAL A 215 -3.23 -7.87 -4.88
C VAL A 215 -1.95 -8.15 -5.68
N PRO A 216 -1.51 -7.24 -6.58
CA PRO A 216 -0.50 -7.57 -7.60
C PRO A 216 0.92 -7.78 -7.06
N THR A 217 1.20 -7.37 -5.81
CA THR A 217 2.56 -7.31 -5.24
C THR A 217 2.97 -8.54 -4.45
N VAL A 218 2.07 -9.50 -4.23
CA VAL A 218 2.33 -10.71 -3.44
C VAL A 218 1.82 -11.96 -4.13
N THR A 219 2.52 -13.08 -3.93
CA THR A 219 2.19 -14.36 -4.55
C THR A 219 1.05 -15.08 -3.82
N HIS A 220 1.05 -14.99 -2.48
CA HIS A 220 -0.01 -15.59 -1.65
C HIS A 220 -0.88 -14.46 -1.09
N GLN A 221 -2.19 -14.58 -1.25
CA GLN A 221 -3.13 -13.50 -0.91
C GLN A 221 -4.52 -14.00 -0.44
N GLU A 222 -4.66 -15.29 -0.20
CA GLU A 222 -5.95 -15.86 0.18
C GLU A 222 -6.45 -15.33 1.52
N ASN A 223 -5.58 -15.30 2.54
CA ASN A 223 -5.92 -14.79 3.85
C ASN A 223 -6.08 -13.25 3.84
N ILE A 224 -5.31 -12.54 3.02
CA ILE A 224 -5.49 -11.09 2.79
C ILE A 224 -6.89 -10.83 2.24
N GLN A 225 -7.34 -11.59 1.23
CA GLN A 225 -8.67 -11.45 0.64
C GLN A 225 -9.79 -11.77 1.65
N GLN A 226 -9.62 -12.82 2.44
CA GLN A 226 -10.54 -13.15 3.52
C GLN A 226 -10.60 -12.06 4.60
N ALA A 227 -9.45 -11.51 4.99
CA ALA A 227 -9.37 -10.43 5.97
C ALA A 227 -10.05 -9.14 5.45
N ILE A 228 -9.92 -8.81 4.16
CA ILE A 228 -10.65 -7.69 3.54
C ILE A 228 -12.15 -7.94 3.64
N THR A 229 -12.64 -9.12 3.25
CA THR A 229 -14.06 -9.46 3.32
C THR A 229 -14.58 -9.34 4.76
N ALA A 230 -13.91 -9.95 5.70
CA ALA A 230 -14.29 -9.89 7.12
C ALA A 230 -14.27 -8.45 7.68
N GLN A 231 -13.34 -7.61 7.22
CA GLN A 231 -13.29 -6.21 7.64
C GLN A 231 -14.43 -5.38 7.05
N LEU A 232 -14.78 -5.59 5.78
CA LEU A 232 -15.91 -4.93 5.13
C LEU A 232 -17.24 -5.34 5.77
N GLU A 233 -17.42 -6.64 6.08
CA GLU A 233 -18.61 -7.15 6.79
C GLU A 233 -18.77 -6.53 8.20
N ARG A 234 -17.67 -6.31 8.93
CA ARG A 234 -17.70 -5.63 10.25
C ARG A 234 -18.22 -4.20 10.17
N PHE A 235 -17.93 -3.50 9.09
CA PHE A 235 -18.46 -2.14 8.91
C PHE A 235 -19.96 -2.12 8.65
N GLY A 236 -20.54 -3.26 8.26
CA GLY A 236 -21.96 -3.42 7.99
C GLY A 236 -22.42 -2.71 6.72
N HIS A 237 -23.53 -3.18 6.20
CA HIS A 237 -24.20 -2.60 5.05
C HIS A 237 -25.56 -2.08 5.45
N HIS A 238 -25.66 -0.76 5.68
CA HIS A 238 -26.95 -0.11 5.81
C HIS A 238 -27.15 0.78 4.58
N ASP A 239 -28.16 0.45 3.77
CA ASP A 239 -28.55 1.27 2.64
C ASP A 239 -28.97 2.66 3.16
N ASN A 240 -28.44 3.73 2.55
CA ASN A 240 -28.72 5.13 2.92
C ASN A 240 -29.39 5.93 1.78
N LEU A 241 -29.90 5.23 0.77
CA LEU A 241 -30.47 5.90 -0.41
C LEU A 241 -31.66 6.81 -0.05
N ARG A 242 -32.44 6.46 0.99
CA ARG A 242 -33.55 7.26 1.47
C ARG A 242 -33.07 8.61 2.04
N GLU A 243 -32.03 8.56 2.86
CA GLU A 243 -31.41 9.73 3.49
C GLU A 243 -30.78 10.61 2.40
N LEU A 244 -30.06 10.01 1.46
CA LEU A 244 -29.46 10.74 0.34
C LEU A 244 -30.50 11.42 -0.56
N ARG A 245 -31.68 10.85 -0.75
CA ARG A 245 -32.76 11.50 -1.48
C ARG A 245 -33.18 12.82 -0.85
N ASN A 246 -33.24 12.87 0.48
CA ASN A 246 -33.53 14.12 1.21
C ASN A 246 -32.40 15.13 0.98
N SER A 247 -31.16 14.72 1.10
CA SER A 247 -29.98 15.57 0.86
C SER A 247 -29.92 16.11 -0.57
N MET A 248 -30.23 15.26 -1.57
CA MET A 248 -30.33 15.67 -2.97
C MET A 248 -31.47 16.70 -3.20
N ALA A 249 -32.62 16.49 -2.55
CA ALA A 249 -33.73 17.41 -2.62
C ALA A 249 -33.40 18.79 -2.00
N GLU A 250 -32.72 18.81 -0.84
CA GLU A 250 -32.26 20.05 -0.22
C GLU A 250 -31.25 20.80 -1.09
N ILE A 251 -30.36 20.09 -1.80
CA ILE A 251 -29.39 20.67 -2.74
C ILE A 251 -30.03 21.05 -4.08
N SER A 252 -31.27 20.57 -4.36
CA SER A 252 -31.95 20.67 -5.65
C SER A 252 -31.21 19.91 -6.79
N ASP A 253 -30.75 18.70 -6.49
CA ASP A 253 -30.06 17.77 -7.42
C ASP A 253 -30.97 16.62 -7.82
N ASP A 254 -31.85 16.84 -8.78
CA ASP A 254 -32.70 15.79 -9.37
C ASP A 254 -31.93 14.85 -10.32
N ASP A 255 -30.78 15.26 -10.80
CA ASP A 255 -30.02 14.50 -11.78
C ASP A 255 -29.35 13.26 -11.14
N THR A 256 -28.65 13.44 -10.01
CA THR A 256 -28.05 12.32 -9.29
C THR A 256 -29.12 11.37 -8.73
N LEU A 257 -30.28 11.89 -8.35
CA LEU A 257 -31.40 11.06 -7.91
C LEU A 257 -31.85 10.07 -9.01
N LYS A 258 -31.90 10.50 -10.28
CA LYS A 258 -32.25 9.62 -11.41
C LYS A 258 -31.22 8.55 -11.63
N VAL A 259 -29.94 8.88 -11.51
CA VAL A 259 -28.80 7.95 -11.69
C VAL A 259 -28.82 6.82 -10.66
N LEU A 260 -29.28 7.08 -9.42
CA LEU A 260 -29.31 6.10 -8.32
C LEU A 260 -30.70 5.52 -8.02
N PHE A 261 -31.71 5.82 -8.86
CA PHE A 261 -33.11 5.52 -8.56
C PHE A 261 -33.39 4.04 -8.29
N GLY A 262 -32.73 3.14 -8.99
CA GLY A 262 -32.93 1.69 -8.89
C GLY A 262 -32.18 1.00 -7.73
N GLY A 263 -31.45 1.74 -6.88
CA GLY A 263 -30.57 1.14 -5.84
C GLY A 263 -29.23 0.58 -6.40
N THR A 264 -28.98 0.81 -7.68
CA THR A 264 -27.72 0.56 -8.39
C THR A 264 -27.41 1.78 -9.25
N LEU A 265 -26.19 1.89 -9.77
CA LEU A 265 -25.85 2.93 -10.72
C LEU A 265 -26.44 2.64 -12.10
N ASP A 266 -27.39 3.46 -12.58
CA ASP A 266 -27.76 3.47 -13.99
C ASP A 266 -26.70 4.20 -14.81
N PHE A 267 -25.84 3.43 -15.49
CA PHE A 267 -24.74 4.01 -16.24
C PHE A 267 -25.20 4.80 -17.48
N ASN A 268 -26.33 4.47 -18.08
CA ASN A 268 -26.85 5.23 -19.21
C ASN A 268 -27.36 6.62 -18.75
N GLU A 269 -28.04 6.67 -17.62
CA GLU A 269 -28.45 7.96 -17.02
C GLU A 269 -27.22 8.72 -16.54
N TYR A 270 -26.21 8.06 -15.94
CA TYR A 270 -24.95 8.71 -15.57
C TYR A 270 -24.29 9.41 -16.77
N LEU A 271 -24.19 8.74 -17.93
CA LEU A 271 -23.60 9.35 -19.13
C LEU A 271 -24.40 10.56 -19.64
N LYS A 272 -25.74 10.52 -19.59
CA LYS A 272 -26.58 11.68 -19.96
C LYS A 272 -26.34 12.86 -19.03
N VAL A 273 -26.29 12.61 -17.72
CA VAL A 273 -26.02 13.65 -16.72
C VAL A 273 -24.60 14.20 -16.88
N TYR A 274 -23.60 13.33 -17.09
CA TYR A 274 -22.22 13.72 -17.35
C TYR A 274 -22.13 14.68 -18.54
N GLN A 275 -22.73 14.34 -19.69
CA GLN A 275 -22.75 15.19 -20.89
C GLN A 275 -23.48 16.51 -20.67
N LYS A 276 -24.58 16.51 -19.90
CA LYS A 276 -25.31 17.72 -19.53
C LYS A 276 -24.44 18.68 -18.72
N HIS A 277 -23.73 18.17 -17.70
CA HIS A 277 -22.83 18.99 -16.87
C HIS A 277 -21.67 19.55 -17.70
N GLU A 278 -21.06 18.73 -18.56
CA GLU A 278 -19.98 19.16 -19.45
C GLU A 278 -20.42 20.35 -20.37
N GLN A 279 -21.61 20.28 -20.94
CA GLN A 279 -22.17 21.37 -21.74
C GLN A 279 -22.39 22.67 -20.95
N GLN A 280 -22.56 22.58 -19.65
CA GLN A 280 -22.75 23.72 -18.74
C GLN A 280 -21.44 24.18 -18.07
N ASN A 281 -20.27 23.73 -18.56
CA ASN A 281 -18.96 23.94 -17.94
C ASN A 281 -18.87 23.46 -16.48
N GLY A 282 -19.72 22.51 -16.09
CA GLY A 282 -19.65 21.78 -14.83
C GLY A 282 -18.90 20.46 -14.99
N LEU A 283 -18.69 19.80 -13.88
CA LEU A 283 -18.18 18.42 -13.86
C LEU A 283 -19.19 17.53 -13.14
N TYR A 284 -19.38 16.33 -13.66
CA TYR A 284 -20.08 15.25 -13.00
C TYR A 284 -19.14 14.06 -12.90
N PHE A 285 -19.01 13.42 -11.74
CA PHE A 285 -17.98 12.43 -11.50
C PHE A 285 -18.47 11.26 -10.64
N LEU A 286 -17.80 10.13 -10.79
CA LEU A 286 -17.93 8.93 -9.98
C LEU A 286 -16.62 8.72 -9.22
N GLY A 287 -16.71 8.41 -7.93
CA GLY A 287 -15.57 8.22 -7.03
C GLY A 287 -15.34 9.40 -6.09
N GLN A 288 -14.43 9.22 -5.16
CA GLN A 288 -14.07 10.21 -4.13
C GLN A 288 -13.61 11.54 -4.75
N ILE A 289 -13.93 12.66 -4.14
CA ILE A 289 -13.48 14.02 -4.58
C ILE A 289 -11.96 14.01 -4.80
N TYR A 290 -11.19 13.50 -3.87
CA TYR A 290 -9.73 13.52 -3.93
C TYR A 290 -9.11 12.57 -4.99
N HIS A 291 -9.91 11.75 -5.67
CA HIS A 291 -9.48 10.96 -6.83
C HIS A 291 -9.63 11.70 -8.16
N GLN A 292 -10.42 12.79 -8.20
CA GLN A 292 -10.82 13.49 -9.42
C GLN A 292 -9.73 14.47 -9.89
N GLU A 293 -8.84 14.06 -10.77
CA GLU A 293 -7.74 14.92 -11.25
C GLU A 293 -8.24 16.15 -12.02
N THR A 294 -9.20 15.94 -12.92
CA THR A 294 -9.81 17.02 -13.70
C THR A 294 -10.49 18.07 -12.79
N LEU A 295 -11.16 17.61 -11.73
CA LEU A 295 -11.76 18.47 -10.72
C LEU A 295 -10.71 19.34 -10.03
N PHE A 296 -9.63 18.74 -9.54
CA PHE A 296 -8.56 19.49 -8.87
C PHE A 296 -7.80 20.42 -9.83
N GLN A 297 -7.68 20.08 -11.12
CA GLN A 297 -7.15 20.99 -12.13
C GLN A 297 -8.02 22.24 -12.28
N GLN A 298 -9.36 22.09 -12.33
CA GLN A 298 -10.29 23.23 -12.39
C GLN A 298 -10.25 24.05 -11.10
N ILE A 299 -10.30 23.40 -9.93
CA ILE A 299 -10.17 24.08 -8.64
C ILE A 299 -8.86 24.89 -8.59
N ASN A 300 -7.75 24.28 -8.93
CA ASN A 300 -6.46 24.95 -8.92
C ASN A 300 -6.41 26.16 -9.86
N LYS A 301 -7.02 26.07 -11.04
CA LYS A 301 -7.13 27.21 -11.96
C LYS A 301 -7.90 28.37 -11.33
N ILE A 302 -9.04 28.10 -10.70
CA ILE A 302 -9.83 29.12 -10.00
C ILE A 302 -9.03 29.75 -8.84
N LEU A 303 -8.33 28.92 -8.05
CA LEU A 303 -7.51 29.39 -6.94
C LEU A 303 -6.31 30.24 -7.40
N ASP A 304 -5.72 29.92 -8.54
CA ASP A 304 -4.58 30.68 -9.10
C ASP A 304 -5.01 32.04 -9.68
N GLU A 305 -6.28 32.18 -10.08
CA GLU A 305 -6.87 33.43 -10.55
C GLU A 305 -7.32 34.38 -9.42
N LEU A 306 -7.27 33.94 -8.15
CA LEU A 306 -7.66 34.76 -7.02
C LEU A 306 -6.69 35.92 -6.80
N SER A 307 -7.26 37.06 -6.38
CA SER A 307 -6.45 38.19 -5.93
C SER A 307 -5.83 37.90 -4.58
N LYS A 308 -4.52 38.17 -4.40
CA LYS A 308 -3.81 38.05 -3.11
C LYS A 308 -4.43 38.90 -1.98
N LYS A 309 -5.27 39.86 -2.31
CA LYS A 309 -6.05 40.68 -1.34
C LYS A 309 -7.39 40.06 -0.98
N SER A 310 -7.75 38.96 -1.61
CA SER A 310 -8.98 38.22 -1.28
C SER A 310 -8.84 37.62 0.13
N SER A 311 -9.92 37.66 0.90
CA SER A 311 -10.01 37.02 2.22
C SER A 311 -11.07 35.91 2.22
N LYS A 312 -11.25 35.26 1.05
CA LYS A 312 -12.25 34.20 0.88
C LYS A 312 -11.88 32.97 1.71
N LYS A 313 -12.88 32.17 2.05
CA LYS A 313 -12.69 30.92 2.78
C LYS A 313 -13.02 29.75 1.88
N LEU A 314 -12.11 28.78 1.84
CA LEU A 314 -12.27 27.49 1.19
C LEU A 314 -12.63 26.47 2.26
N TYR A 315 -13.84 25.94 2.19
CA TYR A 315 -14.35 24.95 3.14
C TYR A 315 -14.38 23.57 2.49
N TRP A 316 -13.93 22.56 3.22
CA TRP A 316 -14.13 21.16 2.86
C TRP A 316 -14.78 20.45 4.04
N LEU A 317 -16.07 20.11 3.94
CA LEU A 317 -16.82 19.37 4.95
C LEU A 317 -16.78 17.90 4.58
N ALA A 318 -16.11 17.13 5.40
CA ALA A 318 -15.98 15.68 5.22
C ALA A 318 -17.29 14.95 5.60
N PRO A 319 -17.63 13.84 4.93
CA PRO A 319 -18.77 13.00 5.28
C PRO A 319 -18.45 12.10 6.48
N SER A 320 -19.48 11.55 7.11
CA SER A 320 -19.36 10.51 8.14
C SER A 320 -19.21 9.12 7.50
N ASP A 321 -18.55 9.03 6.34
CA ASP A 321 -18.27 7.77 5.65
C ASP A 321 -16.96 7.17 6.13
N ILE A 322 -16.99 5.91 6.60
CA ILE A 322 -15.82 5.19 7.11
C ILE A 322 -14.74 4.95 6.06
N TYR A 323 -15.08 4.97 4.78
CA TYR A 323 -14.15 4.80 3.67
C TYR A 323 -13.54 6.12 3.19
N TRP A 324 -14.10 7.27 3.65
CA TRP A 324 -13.55 8.57 3.30
C TRP A 324 -12.15 8.76 3.89
N GLY A 325 -11.25 9.32 3.11
CA GLY A 325 -9.87 9.56 3.53
C GLY A 325 -9.01 8.29 3.64
N LYS A 326 -9.49 7.12 3.21
CA LYS A 326 -8.76 5.85 3.30
C LYS A 326 -7.88 5.60 2.07
N GLN A 327 -7.27 6.67 1.54
CA GLN A 327 -6.24 6.60 0.50
C GLN A 327 -5.29 7.80 0.60
N ARG A 328 -4.00 7.58 0.34
CA ARG A 328 -2.96 8.63 0.46
C ARG A 328 -3.17 9.85 -0.43
N LYS A 329 -3.89 9.71 -1.54
CA LYS A 329 -4.12 10.80 -2.48
C LYS A 329 -4.80 12.02 -1.82
N ILE A 330 -5.63 11.79 -0.79
CA ILE A 330 -6.25 12.87 -0.03
C ILE A 330 -5.22 13.79 0.63
N HIS A 331 -4.14 13.22 1.20
CA HIS A 331 -3.09 13.99 1.86
C HIS A 331 -2.41 14.96 0.86
N GLY A 332 -2.05 14.45 -0.33
CA GLY A 332 -1.44 15.27 -1.39
C GLY A 332 -2.33 16.42 -1.83
N ASN A 333 -3.64 16.19 -1.98
CA ASN A 333 -4.59 17.22 -2.36
C ASN A 333 -4.78 18.27 -1.26
N ILE A 334 -4.90 17.86 0.01
CA ILE A 334 -4.97 18.80 1.14
C ILE A 334 -3.70 19.64 1.22
N GLN A 335 -2.54 19.03 1.10
CA GLN A 335 -1.26 19.76 1.13
C GLN A 335 -1.17 20.78 -0.02
N ASN A 336 -1.61 20.42 -1.22
CA ASN A 336 -1.68 21.34 -2.35
C ASN A 336 -2.59 22.56 -2.06
N LEU A 337 -3.77 22.34 -1.44
CA LEU A 337 -4.65 23.43 -1.03
C LEU A 337 -4.02 24.32 0.04
N ILE A 338 -3.29 23.76 0.99
CA ILE A 338 -2.55 24.52 2.02
C ILE A 338 -1.45 25.36 1.38
N ASP A 339 -0.66 24.81 0.50
CA ASP A 339 0.47 25.49 -0.14
C ASP A 339 0.03 26.68 -0.99
N LYS A 340 -1.21 26.61 -1.52
CA LYS A 340 -1.83 27.68 -2.32
C LYS A 340 -2.58 28.74 -1.52
N GLN A 341 -2.69 28.63 -0.20
CA GLN A 341 -3.36 29.65 0.64
C GLN A 341 -2.77 31.06 0.48
N LYS A 342 -1.47 31.14 0.14
CA LYS A 342 -0.81 32.41 -0.22
C LYS A 342 -1.49 33.19 -1.36
N ASN A 343 -2.39 32.53 -2.12
CA ASN A 343 -3.17 33.16 -3.20
C ASN A 343 -4.40 33.92 -2.68
N GLY A 344 -4.61 34.03 -1.37
CA GLY A 344 -5.62 34.90 -0.77
C GLY A 344 -6.93 34.19 -0.35
N TYR A 345 -6.82 32.97 0.11
CA TYR A 345 -7.92 32.28 0.79
C TYR A 345 -7.44 31.60 2.07
N ASP A 346 -8.37 31.25 2.96
CA ASP A 346 -8.17 30.50 4.20
C ASP A 346 -8.83 29.11 4.02
N PHE A 347 -8.02 28.05 4.02
CA PHE A 347 -8.51 26.67 3.84
C PHE A 347 -8.90 26.06 5.19
N ARG A 348 -10.06 25.44 5.23
CA ARG A 348 -10.60 24.76 6.42
C ARG A 348 -11.16 23.40 6.06
N LEU A 349 -10.56 22.36 6.63
CA LEU A 349 -11.06 20.99 6.55
C LEU A 349 -11.89 20.71 7.80
N TYR A 350 -13.19 20.56 7.62
CA TYR A 350 -14.14 20.22 8.67
C TYR A 350 -14.33 18.71 8.76
N LEU A 351 -14.08 18.14 9.93
CA LEU A 351 -14.13 16.71 10.22
C LEU A 351 -15.30 16.41 11.15
N PRO A 352 -16.15 15.41 10.83
CA PRO A 352 -17.34 15.11 11.61
C PRO A 352 -16.96 14.50 12.97
N LEU A 353 -17.69 14.95 14.00
CA LEU A 353 -17.55 14.46 15.37
C LEU A 353 -18.94 14.31 16.01
N PRO A 354 -19.21 13.23 16.78
CA PRO A 354 -20.47 13.06 17.49
C PRO A 354 -20.71 14.15 18.53
N SER A 355 -19.64 14.66 19.12
CA SER A 355 -19.69 15.78 20.07
C SER A 355 -18.33 16.48 20.19
N GLU A 356 -18.36 17.75 20.59
CA GLU A 356 -17.15 18.53 20.89
C GLU A 356 -16.27 17.89 21.97
N ARG A 357 -16.86 17.12 22.91
CA ARG A 357 -16.16 16.50 24.03
C ARG A 357 -15.57 15.13 23.71
N ASN A 358 -15.80 14.58 22.54
CA ASN A 358 -15.28 13.29 22.13
C ASN A 358 -13.77 13.34 21.83
N ARG A 359 -12.96 13.16 22.89
CA ARG A 359 -11.50 13.22 22.79
C ARG A 359 -10.92 12.08 21.93
N HIS A 360 -11.55 10.90 21.96
CA HIS A 360 -11.06 9.73 21.23
C HIS A 360 -11.11 10.00 19.71
N GLU A 361 -12.25 10.40 19.18
CA GLU A 361 -12.38 10.67 17.75
C GLU A 361 -11.60 11.90 17.28
N LYS A 362 -11.50 12.94 18.12
CA LYS A 362 -10.58 14.06 17.86
C LYS A 362 -9.15 13.57 17.67
N GLN A 363 -8.67 12.71 18.57
CA GLN A 363 -7.32 12.17 18.50
C GLN A 363 -7.14 11.24 17.29
N GLU A 364 -8.17 10.48 16.92
CA GLU A 364 -8.14 9.66 15.71
C GLU A 364 -7.99 10.51 14.45
N TRP A 365 -8.75 11.61 14.31
CA TRP A 365 -8.60 12.54 13.19
C TRP A 365 -7.23 13.24 13.17
N LEU A 366 -6.74 13.71 14.32
CA LEU A 366 -5.40 14.29 14.41
C LEU A 366 -4.31 13.28 14.05
N ASN A 367 -4.45 12.02 14.45
CA ASN A 367 -3.53 10.96 14.04
C ASN A 367 -3.66 10.63 12.55
N HIS A 368 -4.88 10.64 12.00
CA HIS A 368 -5.14 10.37 10.59
C HIS A 368 -4.45 11.41 9.69
N PHE A 369 -4.46 12.67 10.10
CA PHE A 369 -3.86 13.79 9.40
C PHE A 369 -2.61 14.36 10.11
N LYS A 370 -1.85 13.54 10.84
CA LYS A 370 -0.69 13.98 11.65
C LYS A 370 0.37 14.76 10.88
N ASP A 371 0.48 14.52 9.56
CA ASP A 371 1.45 15.15 8.68
C ASP A 371 0.87 16.42 7.99
N ILE A 372 -0.38 16.77 8.30
CA ILE A 372 -1.06 18.00 7.87
C ILE A 372 -1.02 19.03 9.01
N SER A 373 -0.93 20.31 8.66
CA SER A 373 -1.01 21.39 9.64
C SER A 373 -2.32 21.34 10.43
N ASP A 374 -2.26 21.28 11.76
CA ASP A 374 -3.44 21.31 12.64
C ASP A 374 -4.25 22.60 12.53
N LYS A 375 -3.65 23.68 12.03
CA LYS A 375 -4.30 25.00 11.83
C LYS A 375 -5.41 24.97 10.79
N VAL A 376 -5.50 23.94 9.97
CA VAL A 376 -6.55 23.78 8.95
C VAL A 376 -7.60 22.74 9.32
N LEU A 377 -7.40 21.99 10.41
CA LEU A 377 -8.30 20.93 10.86
C LEU A 377 -9.34 21.50 11.83
N TYR A 378 -10.60 21.44 11.44
CA TYR A 378 -11.75 21.91 12.20
C TYR A 378 -12.67 20.74 12.53
N GLY A 379 -13.34 20.80 13.68
CA GLY A 379 -14.38 19.84 14.04
C GLY A 379 -15.77 20.43 13.81
N PHE A 380 -16.73 19.58 13.47
CA PHE A 380 -18.14 19.96 13.43
C PHE A 380 -19.02 18.80 13.90
N CYS A 381 -20.24 19.13 14.37
CA CYS A 381 -21.23 18.12 14.73
C CYS A 381 -21.62 17.31 13.50
N GLU A 382 -21.47 15.99 13.55
CA GLU A 382 -21.88 15.10 12.46
C GLU A 382 -23.39 15.20 12.15
N GLY A 383 -23.81 14.68 10.98
CA GLY A 383 -25.22 14.67 10.57
C GLY A 383 -25.61 15.81 9.64
N PHE A 384 -24.65 16.56 9.10
CA PHE A 384 -24.94 17.50 8.02
C PHE A 384 -25.41 16.73 6.78
N LEU A 385 -26.58 17.09 6.24
CA LEU A 385 -27.20 16.35 5.13
C LEU A 385 -27.12 14.82 5.37
N ASP A 386 -27.62 14.41 6.53
CA ASP A 386 -27.62 13.01 7.01
C ASP A 386 -26.22 12.35 7.13
N GLY A 387 -25.17 13.18 7.14
CA GLY A 387 -23.77 12.74 7.29
C GLY A 387 -23.16 12.07 6.06
N ASN A 388 -23.91 11.88 4.98
CA ASN A 388 -23.44 11.13 3.81
C ASN A 388 -23.12 12.04 2.61
N THR A 389 -23.10 13.34 2.80
CA THR A 389 -22.81 14.33 1.75
C THR A 389 -21.55 15.10 2.09
N GLU A 390 -20.57 15.03 1.20
CA GLU A 390 -19.32 15.77 1.24
C GLU A 390 -19.46 17.05 0.44
N ILE A 391 -18.98 18.17 0.98
CA ILE A 391 -19.04 19.47 0.28
C ILE A 391 -17.68 20.17 0.34
N LEU A 392 -17.18 20.58 -0.83
CA LEU A 392 -16.00 21.44 -0.97
C LEU A 392 -16.42 22.71 -1.71
N PHE A 393 -16.25 23.89 -1.09
CA PHE A 393 -16.65 25.13 -1.74
C PHE A 393 -15.72 26.31 -1.43
N LEU A 394 -15.60 27.19 -2.41
CA LEU A 394 -15.01 28.52 -2.26
C LEU A 394 -16.09 29.57 -2.45
N GLU A 395 -16.20 30.49 -1.49
CA GLU A 395 -17.21 31.55 -1.50
C GLU A 395 -17.25 32.31 -2.83
N ASP A 396 -18.45 32.44 -3.42
CA ASP A 396 -18.74 33.12 -4.69
C ASP A 396 -17.97 32.61 -5.92
N GLN A 397 -17.44 31.38 -5.89
CA GLN A 397 -16.67 30.83 -7.00
C GLN A 397 -17.20 29.47 -7.47
N PHE A 398 -17.18 28.48 -6.59
CA PHE A 398 -17.61 27.12 -6.93
C PHE A 398 -18.12 26.37 -5.71
N ALA A 399 -18.87 25.31 -5.98
CA ALA A 399 -19.20 24.28 -5.02
C ALA A 399 -19.06 22.89 -5.67
N VAL A 400 -18.50 21.94 -4.91
CA VAL A 400 -18.45 20.52 -5.24
C VAL A 400 -19.31 19.80 -4.21
N VAL A 401 -20.18 18.93 -4.69
CA VAL A 401 -21.01 18.05 -3.85
C VAL A 401 -20.69 16.61 -4.23
N CYS A 402 -20.49 15.76 -3.23
CA CYS A 402 -20.31 14.32 -3.44
C CYS A 402 -21.18 13.56 -2.43
N TYR A 403 -22.02 12.70 -2.93
CA TYR A 403 -22.87 11.81 -2.13
C TYR A 403 -22.20 10.47 -1.95
N HIS A 404 -22.08 10.02 -0.72
CA HIS A 404 -21.51 8.74 -0.35
C HIS A 404 -22.61 7.69 -0.25
N ALA A 405 -23.02 7.14 -1.41
CA ALA A 405 -24.13 6.20 -1.47
C ALA A 405 -23.71 4.82 -0.94
N LYS A 406 -24.41 4.35 0.09
CA LYS A 406 -24.34 2.96 0.59
C LYS A 406 -25.49 2.20 -0.03
N LEU A 407 -25.19 1.34 -0.99
CA LEU A 407 -26.19 0.56 -1.71
C LEU A 407 -25.95 -0.94 -1.42
N SER A 408 -27.00 -1.71 -1.25
CA SER A 408 -26.92 -3.12 -0.85
C SER A 408 -26.14 -4.01 -1.81
N SER A 409 -26.04 -3.62 -3.07
CA SER A 409 -25.30 -4.32 -4.12
C SER A 409 -23.80 -4.00 -4.19
N TYR A 410 -23.29 -3.05 -3.34
CA TYR A 410 -21.90 -2.64 -3.35
C TYR A 410 -21.22 -2.94 -2.01
N PRO A 411 -20.00 -3.52 -2.02
CA PRO A 411 -19.28 -3.84 -0.79
C PRO A 411 -18.74 -2.61 -0.03
N VAL A 412 -18.63 -1.47 -0.70
CA VAL A 412 -18.18 -0.19 -0.14
C VAL A 412 -19.04 0.95 -0.67
N THR A 413 -18.96 2.13 -0.09
CA THR A 413 -19.69 3.30 -0.58
C THR A 413 -19.34 3.62 -2.04
N LEU A 414 -20.35 4.06 -2.79
CA LEU A 414 -20.25 4.58 -4.14
C LEU A 414 -20.34 6.10 -4.05
N PRO A 415 -19.19 6.82 -4.09
CA PRO A 415 -19.22 8.27 -4.13
C PRO A 415 -19.59 8.75 -5.54
N ILE A 416 -20.53 9.66 -5.63
CA ILE A 416 -20.99 10.26 -6.89
C ILE A 416 -21.31 11.74 -6.66
N GLY A 417 -20.93 12.60 -7.59
CA GLY A 417 -21.13 14.01 -7.36
C GLY A 417 -20.87 14.91 -8.55
N PHE A 418 -20.93 16.20 -8.29
CA PHE A 418 -20.75 17.22 -9.31
C PHE A 418 -20.02 18.45 -8.78
N MET A 419 -19.44 19.22 -9.69
CA MET A 419 -18.97 20.57 -9.46
C MET A 419 -19.82 21.57 -10.22
N THR A 420 -20.17 22.67 -9.58
CA THR A 420 -20.91 23.79 -10.18
C THR A 420 -20.20 25.12 -9.94
N THR A 421 -20.24 25.99 -10.95
CA THR A 421 -19.82 27.38 -10.89
C THR A 421 -21.06 28.33 -11.07
N ASN A 422 -22.25 27.76 -11.18
CA ASN A 422 -23.48 28.54 -11.24
C ASN A 422 -23.71 29.26 -9.89
N ILE A 423 -23.60 30.57 -9.88
CA ILE A 423 -23.58 31.39 -8.66
C ILE A 423 -24.82 31.20 -7.78
N ARG A 424 -26.00 30.96 -8.38
CA ARG A 424 -27.21 30.69 -7.60
C ARG A 424 -27.14 29.39 -6.85
N GLN A 425 -26.72 28.34 -7.54
CA GLN A 425 -26.56 27.00 -6.95
C GLN A 425 -25.42 27.00 -5.94
N VAL A 426 -24.28 27.65 -6.26
CA VAL A 426 -23.14 27.84 -5.35
C VAL A 426 -23.62 28.51 -4.06
N ASN A 427 -24.32 29.64 -4.14
CA ASN A 427 -24.78 30.35 -2.95
C ASN A 427 -25.82 29.56 -2.14
N HIS A 428 -26.64 28.76 -2.80
CA HIS A 428 -27.60 27.88 -2.11
C HIS A 428 -26.85 26.80 -1.29
N ILE A 429 -25.90 26.09 -1.89
CA ILE A 429 -25.08 25.07 -1.24
C ILE A 429 -24.27 25.64 -0.07
N ILE A 430 -23.67 26.83 -0.29
CA ILE A 430 -22.90 27.53 0.76
C ILE A 430 -23.81 27.91 1.93
N SER A 431 -25.03 28.38 1.63
CA SER A 431 -26.00 28.75 2.67
C SER A 431 -26.42 27.56 3.52
N LEU A 432 -26.64 26.37 2.91
CA LEU A 432 -26.93 25.12 3.64
C LEU A 432 -25.79 24.80 4.61
N ALA A 433 -24.54 24.77 4.12
CA ALA A 433 -23.38 24.45 4.94
C ALA A 433 -23.16 25.46 6.08
N LYS A 434 -23.21 26.77 5.79
CA LYS A 434 -23.00 27.83 6.80
C LYS A 434 -24.10 27.86 7.83
N ASN A 435 -25.37 27.72 7.42
CA ASN A 435 -26.50 27.68 8.33
C ASN A 435 -26.40 26.47 9.26
N TYR A 436 -25.96 25.30 8.75
CA TYR A 436 -25.72 24.13 9.58
C TYR A 436 -24.63 24.40 10.63
N LEU A 437 -23.46 24.88 10.21
CA LEU A 437 -22.32 25.14 11.10
C LEU A 437 -22.65 26.17 12.17
N SER A 438 -23.45 27.23 11.84
CA SER A 438 -23.84 28.26 12.77
C SER A 438 -25.06 27.90 13.63
N SER A 439 -25.77 26.80 13.32
CA SER A 439 -26.94 26.40 14.09
C SER A 439 -26.57 25.90 15.49
N PRO A 440 -27.47 26.08 16.47
CA PRO A 440 -27.23 25.62 17.83
C PRO A 440 -27.13 24.09 17.91
N LEU A 441 -26.28 23.62 18.81
CA LEU A 441 -26.06 22.17 19.03
C LEU A 441 -27.36 21.47 19.50
N PHE A 442 -28.18 22.17 20.32
CA PHE A 442 -29.44 21.68 20.87
C PHE A 442 -30.55 22.72 20.65
N PRO A 443 -31.45 22.55 19.68
CA PRO A 443 -32.43 23.58 19.31
C PRO A 443 -33.46 23.97 20.39
N ASN A 444 -33.57 23.17 21.47
CA ASN A 444 -34.59 23.32 22.53
C ASN A 444 -34.06 23.90 23.86
N LYS A 445 -32.81 24.42 23.91
CA LYS A 445 -32.23 25.04 25.12
C LYS A 445 -32.01 26.55 24.91
N ASN A 446 -31.90 27.33 25.99
CA ASN A 446 -31.63 28.76 25.93
C ASN A 446 -30.31 29.10 25.25
N GLU A 447 -30.28 30.09 24.38
CA GLU A 447 -29.16 30.43 23.45
C GLU A 447 -27.82 30.69 24.14
N ASP A 448 -27.80 31.14 25.39
CA ASP A 448 -26.58 31.51 26.13
C ASP A 448 -25.76 30.30 26.67
N GLU A 449 -26.32 29.09 26.66
CA GLU A 449 -25.66 27.86 27.14
C GLU A 449 -25.34 26.85 26.04
N ILE A 450 -25.62 27.19 24.77
CA ILE A 450 -25.62 26.22 23.69
C ILE A 450 -24.49 26.52 22.70
N GLY A 451 -23.50 25.60 22.68
CA GLY A 451 -22.47 25.64 21.63
C GLY A 451 -23.06 25.52 20.23
N GLN A 452 -22.34 26.01 19.22
CA GLN A 452 -22.68 25.87 17.81
C GLN A 452 -22.22 24.48 17.30
N LYS A 453 -22.76 24.05 16.17
CA LYS A 453 -22.31 22.84 15.48
C LYS A 453 -20.91 22.96 14.87
N ASP A 454 -20.38 24.16 14.71
CA ASP A 454 -18.96 24.40 14.44
C ASP A 454 -18.18 24.34 15.74
N PHE A 455 -17.35 23.31 15.92
CA PHE A 455 -16.50 23.10 17.10
C PHE A 455 -15.17 23.84 17.01
N GLY A 456 -14.92 24.56 15.92
CA GLY A 456 -13.67 25.28 15.70
C GLY A 456 -12.48 24.36 15.43
N LEU A 457 -11.27 24.89 15.62
CA LEU A 457 -10.01 24.15 15.43
C LEU A 457 -9.94 22.91 16.31
N LEU A 458 -9.58 21.77 15.71
CA LEU A 458 -9.25 20.57 16.45
C LEU A 458 -7.94 20.80 17.21
N LYS A 459 -8.05 20.82 18.54
CA LYS A 459 -6.90 20.89 19.43
C LYS A 459 -6.74 19.54 20.13
N PRO A 460 -5.49 19.09 20.40
CA PRO A 460 -5.21 17.86 21.14
C PRO A 460 -5.88 17.80 22.51
#